data_97b14e717f5c3b0418c0794aa4fccfa5
#
_entry.id   97b14e717f5c3b0418c0794aa4fccfa5
#
_cell.length_a   1.000
_cell.length_b   1.000
_cell.length_c   1.000
_cell.angle_alpha   90.00
_cell.angle_beta   90.00
_cell.angle_gamma   90.00
#
_symmetry.space_group_name_H-M   'P 1'
#
loop_
_entity.id
_entity.type
_entity.pdbx_description
1 polymer ?
#
loop_
_entity_poly.entity_id
_entity_poly.type
_entity_poly.pdbx_seq_one_letter_code
_entity_poly.pdbx_strand_id
1 'polypeptide(L)'
;MTFSIVARSAGPDPETASWGVAVASKFLAVGSAVPAAVAQVGAIATQAHANVAYKGLALAHLDEGATASVALQRLLEEDEGRDHRQVGIVDVEGNAASHTGSACLDWAGSVTGDGYAIQGNILTGEEVVSAMEAAFLASDPEAPLARRLLAALEAGDRAGGDSRGRQSAAVLVVREGAGYGGMDDIEVDLRVDDHTAPVEELQRLLGLNDLYLTASTEEEKVPMTPELREELEAVARAAGHRDLEGWVGAENYEMRVAEDLSWVDRRILAIARGEEGAQ
;
A
#
# COMPACT_ATOMS: atom_id res chain seq x y z
N MET A 1 -7.33 10.85 -15.39
CA MET A 1 -6.17 11.37 -14.65
C MET A 1 -5.84 10.48 -13.51
N THR A 2 -4.60 10.34 -13.22
CA THR A 2 -4.19 9.40 -12.18
C THR A 2 -2.70 9.60 -11.94
N PHE A 3 -2.24 9.50 -10.71
CA PHE A 3 -0.83 9.35 -10.39
C PHE A 3 -0.65 8.12 -9.51
N SER A 4 0.44 7.40 -9.75
CA SER A 4 0.71 6.14 -9.07
C SER A 4 2.20 5.87 -8.94
N ILE A 5 2.54 5.04 -7.98
CA ILE A 5 3.86 4.47 -7.80
C ILE A 5 3.72 2.95 -7.71
N VAL A 6 4.60 2.25 -8.42
CA VAL A 6 4.82 0.80 -8.29
C VAL A 6 6.19 0.62 -7.70
N ALA A 7 6.35 -0.20 -6.67
CA ALA A 7 7.66 -0.41 -6.08
C ALA A 7 7.82 -1.82 -5.47
N ARG A 8 9.10 -2.19 -5.29
CA ARG A 8 9.58 -3.32 -4.52
C ARG A 8 10.28 -2.79 -3.25
N SER A 9 10.15 -3.48 -2.12
CA SER A 9 10.93 -3.15 -0.93
C SER A 9 12.44 -3.35 -1.18
N ALA A 10 13.26 -2.59 -0.45
CA ALA A 10 14.69 -2.80 -0.46
C ALA A 10 15.04 -4.18 0.12
N GLY A 11 16.19 -4.73 -0.27
CA GLY A 11 16.69 -6.01 0.23
C GLY A 11 16.96 -6.99 -0.91
N PRO A 12 18.01 -7.83 -0.75
CA PRO A 12 18.46 -8.74 -1.80
C PRO A 12 17.62 -10.02 -1.91
N ASP A 13 16.84 -10.34 -0.87
CA ASP A 13 16.13 -11.60 -0.79
C ASP A 13 14.70 -11.47 -1.29
N PRO A 14 14.35 -12.09 -2.44
CA PRO A 14 12.97 -12.10 -2.94
C PRO A 14 11.96 -12.75 -1.98
N GLU A 15 12.38 -13.71 -1.15
CA GLU A 15 11.46 -14.39 -0.22
C GLU A 15 10.95 -13.47 0.89
N THR A 16 11.71 -12.41 1.22
CA THR A 16 11.33 -11.43 2.23
C THR A 16 10.88 -10.09 1.64
N ALA A 17 10.99 -9.93 0.33
CA ALA A 17 10.62 -8.69 -0.34
C ALA A 17 9.10 -8.53 -0.46
N SER A 18 8.65 -7.27 -0.45
CA SER A 18 7.28 -6.89 -0.77
C SER A 18 7.23 -6.17 -2.12
N TRP A 19 6.14 -6.35 -2.85
CA TRP A 19 5.81 -5.60 -4.07
C TRP A 19 4.51 -4.86 -3.84
N GLY A 20 4.42 -3.63 -4.33
CA GLY A 20 3.20 -2.87 -4.09
C GLY A 20 2.96 -1.75 -5.07
N VAL A 21 1.74 -1.23 -5.01
CA VAL A 21 1.25 -0.12 -5.82
C VAL A 21 0.45 0.82 -4.94
N ALA A 22 0.72 2.12 -5.02
CA ALA A 22 -0.19 3.14 -4.52
C ALA A 22 -0.67 4.05 -5.66
N VAL A 23 -1.92 4.46 -5.60
CA VAL A 23 -2.57 5.25 -6.66
C VAL A 23 -3.60 6.21 -6.09
N ALA A 24 -3.71 7.42 -6.68
CA ALA A 24 -4.81 8.34 -6.42
C ALA A 24 -5.33 8.98 -7.73
N SER A 25 -6.61 9.32 -7.75
CA SER A 25 -7.27 9.78 -8.97
C SER A 25 -8.58 10.53 -8.69
N LYS A 26 -8.97 11.42 -9.60
CA LYS A 26 -10.36 11.89 -9.74
C LYS A 26 -11.17 10.88 -10.58
N PHE A 27 -11.28 9.68 -10.06
CA PHE A 27 -11.98 8.54 -10.63
C PHE A 27 -12.57 7.70 -9.49
N LEU A 28 -13.78 7.18 -9.63
CA LEU A 28 -14.41 6.34 -8.62
C LEU A 28 -13.66 5.01 -8.50
N ALA A 29 -13.32 4.61 -7.27
CA ALA A 29 -12.75 3.30 -6.97
C ALA A 29 -11.50 2.95 -7.82
N VAL A 30 -10.53 3.88 -7.90
CA VAL A 30 -9.31 3.71 -8.72
C VAL A 30 -8.54 2.43 -8.38
N GLY A 31 -8.59 1.99 -7.13
CA GLY A 31 -7.96 0.76 -6.67
C GLY A 31 -8.49 -0.52 -7.32
N SER A 32 -9.70 -0.50 -7.88
CA SER A 32 -10.24 -1.65 -8.63
C SER A 32 -9.64 -1.79 -10.03
N ALA A 33 -9.24 -0.67 -10.64
CA ALA A 33 -8.82 -0.61 -12.04
C ALA A 33 -7.29 -0.64 -12.23
N VAL A 34 -6.54 0.11 -11.40
CA VAL A 34 -5.13 0.43 -11.66
C VAL A 34 -4.15 -0.61 -11.12
N PRO A 35 -4.14 -0.98 -9.84
CA PRO A 35 -3.08 -1.81 -9.26
C PRO A 35 -3.28 -3.31 -9.53
N ALA A 36 -2.15 -4.02 -9.65
CA ALA A 36 -2.06 -5.46 -9.41
C ALA A 36 -0.64 -5.81 -8.95
N ALA A 37 -0.52 -6.82 -8.10
CA ALA A 37 0.75 -7.34 -7.64
C ALA A 37 0.61 -8.84 -7.29
N VAL A 38 1.71 -9.58 -7.43
CA VAL A 38 1.83 -10.99 -7.00
C VAL A 38 3.19 -11.12 -6.31
N ALA A 39 3.20 -11.70 -5.12
CA ALA A 39 4.41 -11.94 -4.35
C ALA A 39 5.39 -12.80 -5.16
N GLN A 40 6.69 -12.47 -5.06
CA GLN A 40 7.77 -13.12 -5.80
C GLN A 40 7.67 -13.06 -7.34
N VAL A 41 6.75 -12.25 -7.89
CA VAL A 41 6.59 -12.04 -9.33
C VAL A 41 6.81 -10.58 -9.71
N GLY A 42 6.07 -9.66 -9.08
CA GLY A 42 6.18 -8.25 -9.38
C GLY A 42 4.87 -7.48 -9.20
N ALA A 43 4.88 -6.22 -9.63
CA ALA A 43 3.72 -5.33 -9.54
C ALA A 43 3.57 -4.45 -10.79
N ILE A 44 2.33 -4.04 -11.05
CA ILE A 44 1.96 -3.20 -12.20
C ILE A 44 0.89 -2.17 -11.81
N ALA A 45 1.01 -0.97 -12.34
CA ALA A 45 -0.06 0.01 -12.45
C ALA A 45 -0.39 0.29 -13.92
N THR A 46 -1.66 0.14 -14.33
CA THR A 46 -2.15 0.52 -15.67
C THR A 46 -3.21 1.60 -15.55
N GLN A 47 -3.05 2.71 -16.26
CA GLN A 47 -3.86 3.92 -16.10
C GLN A 47 -3.98 4.74 -17.40
N ALA A 48 -4.50 5.98 -17.34
CA ALA A 48 -4.95 6.80 -18.47
C ALA A 48 -6.20 6.17 -19.12
N HIS A 49 -6.20 5.88 -20.41
CA HIS A 49 -7.17 4.95 -20.99
C HIS A 49 -6.71 3.52 -20.64
N ALA A 50 -6.97 3.10 -19.39
CA ALA A 50 -6.42 1.87 -18.87
C ALA A 50 -6.86 0.65 -19.69
N ASN A 51 -5.89 -0.16 -20.11
CA ASN A 51 -6.16 -1.51 -20.54
C ASN A 51 -6.01 -2.43 -19.32
N VAL A 52 -7.13 -2.77 -18.67
CA VAL A 52 -7.11 -3.57 -17.45
C VAL A 52 -6.60 -5.01 -17.65
N ALA A 53 -6.62 -5.51 -18.89
CA ALA A 53 -6.05 -6.81 -19.22
C ALA A 53 -4.51 -6.83 -19.00
N TYR A 54 -3.85 -5.68 -19.09
CA TYR A 54 -2.43 -5.56 -18.82
C TYR A 54 -2.02 -6.09 -17.45
N LYS A 55 -2.91 -6.00 -16.44
CA LYS A 55 -2.64 -6.50 -15.08
C LYS A 55 -2.29 -7.99 -15.10
N GLY A 56 -3.17 -8.81 -15.63
CA GLY A 56 -2.94 -10.27 -15.71
C GLY A 56 -1.85 -10.64 -16.71
N LEU A 57 -1.79 -9.97 -17.88
CA LEU A 57 -0.79 -10.26 -18.91
C LEU A 57 0.63 -9.91 -18.45
N ALA A 58 0.84 -8.75 -17.81
CA ALA A 58 2.15 -8.38 -17.29
C ALA A 58 2.63 -9.38 -16.23
N LEU A 59 1.78 -9.68 -15.24
CA LEU A 59 2.15 -10.62 -14.18
C LEU A 59 2.43 -12.02 -14.72
N ALA A 60 1.69 -12.48 -15.74
CA ALA A 60 1.99 -13.76 -16.41
C ALA A 60 3.36 -13.72 -17.11
N HIS A 61 3.69 -12.64 -17.81
CA HIS A 61 5.00 -12.52 -18.44
C HIS A 61 6.14 -12.45 -17.42
N LEU A 62 5.95 -11.76 -16.29
CA LEU A 62 6.93 -11.70 -15.21
C LEU A 62 7.13 -13.08 -14.56
N ASP A 63 6.05 -13.83 -14.32
CA ASP A 63 6.08 -15.18 -13.75
C ASP A 63 6.79 -16.18 -14.70
N GLU A 64 6.70 -15.97 -16.01
CA GLU A 64 7.49 -16.69 -17.03
C GLU A 64 8.98 -16.27 -17.07
N GLY A 65 9.42 -15.34 -16.23
CA GLY A 65 10.80 -14.87 -16.12
C GLY A 65 11.17 -13.70 -17.06
N ALA A 66 10.18 -13.01 -17.63
CA ALA A 66 10.46 -11.78 -18.38
C ALA A 66 10.84 -10.64 -17.40
N THR A 67 11.80 -9.78 -17.81
CA THR A 67 12.06 -8.53 -17.10
C THR A 67 10.91 -7.53 -17.29
N ALA A 68 10.79 -6.54 -16.40
CA ALA A 68 9.80 -5.47 -16.50
C ALA A 68 9.76 -4.82 -17.89
N SER A 69 10.94 -4.57 -18.49
CA SER A 69 11.05 -3.99 -19.84
C SER A 69 10.53 -4.92 -20.93
N VAL A 70 10.80 -6.22 -20.83
CA VAL A 70 10.33 -7.21 -21.81
C VAL A 70 8.82 -7.41 -21.69
N ALA A 71 8.30 -7.51 -20.47
CA ALA A 71 6.87 -7.60 -20.21
C ALA A 71 6.13 -6.38 -20.79
N LEU A 72 6.62 -5.17 -20.50
CA LEU A 72 6.05 -3.93 -21.03
C LEU A 72 6.07 -3.89 -22.56
N GLN A 73 7.18 -4.27 -23.18
CA GLN A 73 7.30 -4.31 -24.66
C GLN A 73 6.24 -5.21 -25.27
N ARG A 74 6.06 -6.44 -24.76
CA ARG A 74 5.06 -7.40 -25.25
C ARG A 74 3.63 -6.83 -25.15
N LEU A 75 3.28 -6.18 -24.03
CA LEU A 75 1.97 -5.54 -23.88
C LEU A 75 1.71 -4.46 -24.93
N LEU A 76 2.72 -3.64 -25.22
CA LEU A 76 2.60 -2.52 -26.16
C LEU A 76 2.59 -2.98 -27.62
N GLU A 77 3.31 -4.04 -27.97
CA GLU A 77 3.33 -4.60 -29.33
C GLU A 77 1.96 -5.11 -29.76
N GLU A 78 1.19 -5.68 -28.85
CA GLU A 78 -0.14 -6.27 -29.08
C GLU A 78 -1.30 -5.26 -28.94
N ASP A 79 -1.05 -4.04 -28.47
CA ASP A 79 -2.11 -3.03 -28.24
C ASP A 79 -2.01 -1.89 -29.28
N GLU A 80 -2.93 -1.85 -30.22
CA GLU A 80 -3.07 -0.74 -31.17
C GLU A 80 -3.38 0.60 -30.47
N GLY A 81 -3.95 0.56 -29.26
CA GLY A 81 -4.28 1.73 -28.43
C GLY A 81 -3.16 2.21 -27.51
N ARG A 82 -1.92 1.67 -27.63
CA ARG A 82 -0.78 1.96 -26.74
C ARG A 82 -0.46 3.44 -26.53
N ASP A 83 -0.75 4.29 -27.51
CA ASP A 83 -0.53 5.73 -27.41
C ASP A 83 -1.42 6.41 -26.35
N HIS A 84 -2.50 5.74 -25.92
CA HIS A 84 -3.40 6.23 -24.88
C HIS A 84 -3.17 5.56 -23.51
N ARG A 85 -2.19 4.63 -23.40
CA ARG A 85 -1.92 3.90 -22.15
C ARG A 85 -0.83 4.59 -21.34
N GLN A 86 -0.92 4.42 -20.03
CA GLN A 86 0.19 4.73 -19.14
C GLN A 86 0.37 3.56 -18.18
N VAL A 87 1.60 3.05 -18.07
CA VAL A 87 1.92 1.81 -17.36
C VAL A 87 3.22 1.97 -16.59
N GLY A 88 3.27 1.43 -15.37
CA GLY A 88 4.51 1.21 -14.62
C GLY A 88 4.57 -0.23 -14.16
N ILE A 89 5.73 -0.87 -14.25
CA ILE A 89 5.97 -2.27 -13.87
C ILE A 89 7.27 -2.35 -13.08
N VAL A 90 7.28 -3.18 -12.02
CA VAL A 90 8.50 -3.59 -11.31
C VAL A 90 8.48 -5.12 -11.22
N ASP A 91 9.58 -5.77 -11.64
CA ASP A 91 9.72 -7.23 -11.63
C ASP A 91 10.30 -7.77 -10.30
N VAL A 92 10.52 -9.07 -10.24
CA VAL A 92 11.04 -9.77 -9.05
C VAL A 92 12.42 -9.29 -8.62
N GLU A 93 13.27 -8.89 -9.56
CA GLU A 93 14.63 -8.40 -9.31
C GLU A 93 14.65 -6.91 -8.93
N GLY A 94 13.53 -6.19 -9.08
CA GLY A 94 13.44 -4.73 -8.88
C GLY A 94 13.74 -3.93 -10.13
N ASN A 95 13.93 -4.55 -11.30
CA ASN A 95 14.00 -3.78 -12.52
C ASN A 95 12.65 -3.11 -12.78
N ALA A 96 12.69 -1.85 -13.18
CA ALA A 96 11.50 -1.05 -13.42
C ALA A 96 11.40 -0.63 -14.88
N ALA A 97 10.16 -0.57 -15.38
CA ALA A 97 9.85 -0.04 -16.69
C ALA A 97 8.57 0.79 -16.66
N SER A 98 8.51 1.84 -17.46
CA SER A 98 7.30 2.65 -17.59
C SER A 98 7.05 3.06 -19.04
N HIS A 99 5.78 3.30 -19.36
CA HIS A 99 5.32 3.84 -20.63
C HIS A 99 4.29 4.93 -20.39
N THR A 100 4.50 6.08 -21.02
CA THR A 100 3.52 7.15 -21.14
C THR A 100 3.25 7.39 -22.60
N GLY A 101 2.09 6.96 -23.09
CA GLY A 101 1.72 7.04 -24.50
C GLY A 101 1.57 8.50 -24.95
N SER A 102 1.87 8.76 -26.22
CA SER A 102 1.91 10.11 -26.80
C SER A 102 0.55 10.83 -26.84
N ALA A 103 -0.54 10.09 -26.70
CA ALA A 103 -1.90 10.62 -26.62
C ALA A 103 -2.44 10.69 -25.16
N CYS A 104 -1.61 10.45 -24.15
CA CYS A 104 -1.95 10.78 -22.77
C CYS A 104 -2.10 12.29 -22.63
N LEU A 105 -3.15 12.71 -21.90
CA LEU A 105 -3.44 14.14 -21.74
C LEU A 105 -2.48 14.79 -20.74
N ASP A 106 -2.03 15.99 -21.07
CA ASP A 106 -1.08 16.80 -20.31
C ASP A 106 -1.60 17.31 -18.96
N TRP A 107 -0.73 17.53 -17.94
CA TRP A 107 0.65 17.06 -17.98
C TRP A 107 0.70 15.54 -17.76
N ALA A 108 1.52 14.82 -18.55
CA ALA A 108 1.71 13.39 -18.39
C ALA A 108 3.19 13.03 -18.51
N GLY A 109 3.67 12.15 -17.62
CA GLY A 109 5.06 11.71 -17.60
C GLY A 109 5.30 10.60 -16.61
N SER A 110 6.53 10.10 -16.57
CA SER A 110 6.95 9.03 -15.69
C SER A 110 8.44 9.09 -15.39
N VAL A 111 8.85 8.50 -14.29
CA VAL A 111 10.24 8.27 -13.89
C VAL A 111 10.39 6.84 -13.38
N THR A 112 11.55 6.24 -13.62
CA THR A 112 11.90 4.92 -13.10
C THR A 112 13.24 4.97 -12.40
N GLY A 113 13.41 4.16 -11.37
CA GLY A 113 14.67 3.96 -10.67
C GLY A 113 14.80 2.52 -10.20
N ASP A 114 15.80 2.25 -9.40
CA ASP A 114 16.01 0.93 -8.82
C ASP A 114 14.87 0.58 -7.86
N GLY A 115 14.09 -0.44 -8.23
CA GLY A 115 12.95 -0.92 -7.46
C GLY A 115 11.68 -0.09 -7.56
N TYR A 116 11.56 0.91 -8.43
CA TYR A 116 10.32 1.69 -8.56
C TYR A 116 10.05 2.27 -9.95
N ALA A 117 8.76 2.47 -10.23
CA ALA A 117 8.24 3.26 -11.35
C ALA A 117 7.14 4.21 -10.85
N ILE A 118 7.22 5.50 -11.20
CA ILE A 118 6.25 6.53 -10.86
C ILE A 118 5.73 7.15 -12.13
N GLN A 119 4.42 7.31 -12.25
CA GLN A 119 3.78 7.86 -13.45
C GLN A 119 2.52 8.63 -13.10
N GLY A 120 2.18 9.58 -13.96
CA GLY A 120 0.94 10.33 -13.86
C GLY A 120 0.54 10.96 -15.19
N ASN A 121 -0.76 11.24 -15.32
CA ASN A 121 -1.36 11.87 -16.48
C ASN A 121 -2.42 12.87 -16.08
N ILE A 122 -2.60 13.93 -16.89
CA ILE A 122 -3.45 15.09 -16.62
C ILE A 122 -3.15 15.71 -15.22
N LEU A 123 -1.93 15.72 -14.78
CA LEU A 123 -1.50 16.29 -13.52
C LEU A 123 -1.48 17.82 -13.57
N THR A 124 -1.33 18.45 -12.43
CA THR A 124 -1.10 19.91 -12.34
C THR A 124 0.23 20.32 -12.95
N GLY A 125 1.23 19.43 -12.93
CA GLY A 125 2.56 19.65 -13.49
C GLY A 125 3.52 18.49 -13.23
N GLU A 126 4.76 18.63 -13.68
CA GLU A 126 5.87 17.69 -13.47
C GLU A 126 6.22 17.54 -11.98
N GLU A 127 5.93 18.57 -11.19
CA GLU A 127 6.21 18.63 -9.76
C GLU A 127 5.56 17.48 -8.99
N VAL A 128 4.43 16.95 -9.48
CA VAL A 128 3.74 15.83 -8.84
C VAL A 128 4.62 14.58 -8.85
N VAL A 129 5.14 14.20 -10.02
CA VAL A 129 6.00 13.02 -10.16
C VAL A 129 7.33 13.21 -9.44
N SER A 130 7.94 14.40 -9.57
CA SER A 130 9.21 14.73 -8.91
C SER A 130 9.09 14.73 -7.38
N ALA A 131 7.97 15.22 -6.83
CA ALA A 131 7.72 15.21 -5.39
C ALA A 131 7.51 13.77 -4.88
N MET A 132 6.79 12.93 -5.63
CA MET A 132 6.62 11.52 -5.30
C MET A 132 7.96 10.79 -5.24
N GLU A 133 8.82 10.98 -6.25
CA GLU A 133 10.14 10.38 -6.30
C GLU A 133 11.01 10.83 -5.11
N ALA A 134 11.09 12.14 -4.88
CA ALA A 134 11.87 12.69 -3.78
C ALA A 134 11.43 12.13 -2.41
N ALA A 135 10.12 12.01 -2.17
CA ALA A 135 9.59 11.47 -0.93
C ALA A 135 9.86 9.95 -0.79
N PHE A 136 9.74 9.18 -1.88
CA PHE A 136 10.04 7.76 -1.85
C PHE A 136 11.50 7.48 -1.55
N LEU A 137 12.41 8.21 -2.20
CA LEU A 137 13.86 8.08 -2.00
C LEU A 137 14.33 8.59 -0.63
N ALA A 138 13.65 9.59 -0.05
CA ALA A 138 13.96 10.11 1.28
C ALA A 138 13.39 9.23 2.42
N SER A 139 12.48 8.31 2.12
CA SER A 139 11.91 7.39 3.11
C SER A 139 12.95 6.36 3.56
N ASP A 140 12.86 5.92 4.83
CA ASP A 140 13.69 4.84 5.34
C ASP A 140 13.49 3.57 4.49
N PRO A 141 14.54 3.02 3.85
CA PRO A 141 14.43 1.82 3.02
C PRO A 141 13.95 0.58 3.80
N GLU A 142 14.17 0.53 5.11
CA GLU A 142 13.72 -0.56 5.99
C GLU A 142 12.28 -0.38 6.50
N ALA A 143 11.67 0.78 6.27
CA ALA A 143 10.27 1.00 6.64
C ALA A 143 9.33 0.11 5.79
N PRO A 144 8.17 -0.31 6.34
CA PRO A 144 7.16 -1.06 5.60
C PRO A 144 6.82 -0.42 4.26
N LEU A 145 6.79 -1.23 3.17
CA LEU A 145 6.61 -0.70 1.82
C LEU A 145 5.33 0.14 1.68
N ALA A 146 4.22 -0.25 2.32
CA ALA A 146 2.97 0.50 2.32
C ALA A 146 3.16 1.95 2.84
N ARG A 147 3.96 2.15 3.88
CA ARG A 147 4.28 3.47 4.44
C ARG A 147 5.06 4.33 3.44
N ARG A 148 6.06 3.74 2.78
CA ARG A 148 6.89 4.40 1.77
C ARG A 148 6.06 4.80 0.53
N LEU A 149 5.19 3.90 0.07
CA LEU A 149 4.28 4.15 -1.05
C LEU A 149 3.29 5.29 -0.73
N LEU A 150 2.72 5.30 0.48
CA LEU A 150 1.80 6.36 0.89
C LEU A 150 2.51 7.70 1.10
N ALA A 151 3.76 7.72 1.61
CA ALA A 151 4.54 8.95 1.70
C ALA A 151 4.77 9.58 0.31
N ALA A 152 5.08 8.75 -0.70
CA ALA A 152 5.18 9.21 -2.08
C ALA A 152 3.84 9.74 -2.61
N LEU A 153 2.74 8.99 -2.40
CA LEU A 153 1.42 9.39 -2.86
C LEU A 153 0.96 10.71 -2.24
N GLU A 154 1.21 10.90 -0.94
CA GLU A 154 0.92 12.14 -0.22
C GLU A 154 1.72 13.33 -0.76
N ALA A 155 3.01 13.12 -1.04
CA ALA A 155 3.85 14.16 -1.62
C ALA A 155 3.33 14.61 -2.99
N GLY A 156 2.91 13.66 -3.84
CA GLY A 156 2.28 13.96 -5.13
C GLY A 156 0.95 14.70 -4.98
N ASP A 157 0.11 14.31 -4.03
CA ASP A 157 -1.17 14.97 -3.74
C ASP A 157 -0.96 16.41 -3.25
N ARG A 158 0.02 16.64 -2.37
CA ARG A 158 0.41 17.99 -1.89
C ARG A 158 1.03 18.86 -2.97
N ALA A 159 1.74 18.27 -3.94
CA ALA A 159 2.30 18.99 -5.09
C ALA A 159 1.24 19.38 -6.13
N GLY A 160 -0.04 19.05 -5.89
CA GLY A 160 -1.16 19.44 -6.74
C GLY A 160 -1.93 18.27 -7.34
N GLY A 161 -1.33 17.09 -7.42
CA GLY A 161 -1.97 15.84 -7.83
C GLY A 161 -2.72 15.93 -9.16
N ASP A 162 -3.91 15.35 -9.15
CA ASP A 162 -4.88 15.36 -10.24
C ASP A 162 -5.47 16.76 -10.45
N SER A 163 -5.26 17.39 -11.65
CA SER A 163 -5.72 18.77 -11.91
C SER A 163 -7.26 18.93 -11.89
N ARG A 164 -8.03 17.83 -11.90
CA ARG A 164 -9.51 17.85 -11.73
C ARG A 164 -9.93 17.79 -10.25
N GLY A 165 -9.03 17.52 -9.33
CA GLY A 165 -9.29 17.35 -7.92
C GLY A 165 -9.13 15.90 -7.44
N ARG A 166 -9.69 15.58 -6.29
CA ARG A 166 -9.54 14.31 -5.57
C ARG A 166 -10.83 13.50 -5.62
N GLN A 167 -10.75 12.15 -5.61
CA GLN A 167 -11.93 11.30 -5.44
C GLN A 167 -11.60 9.97 -4.77
N SER A 168 -10.58 9.23 -5.22
CA SER A 168 -10.26 7.92 -4.66
C SER A 168 -8.75 7.71 -4.54
N ALA A 169 -8.34 6.79 -3.68
CA ALA A 169 -6.97 6.33 -3.54
C ALA A 169 -6.93 4.86 -3.11
N ALA A 170 -5.82 4.18 -3.38
CA ALA A 170 -5.62 2.81 -2.96
C ALA A 170 -4.14 2.50 -2.74
N VAL A 171 -3.86 1.53 -1.87
CA VAL A 171 -2.57 0.88 -1.72
C VAL A 171 -2.76 -0.63 -1.67
N LEU A 172 -1.97 -1.33 -2.47
CA LEU A 172 -1.88 -2.78 -2.50
C LEU A 172 -0.41 -3.15 -2.26
N VAL A 173 -0.14 -4.00 -1.28
CA VAL A 173 1.20 -4.57 -1.03
C VAL A 173 1.04 -6.07 -0.82
N VAL A 174 1.92 -6.83 -1.48
CA VAL A 174 1.96 -8.28 -1.37
C VAL A 174 3.36 -8.74 -0.97
N ARG A 175 3.40 -9.76 -0.13
CA ARG A 175 4.60 -10.49 0.28
C ARG A 175 4.21 -11.91 0.66
N GLU A 176 5.03 -12.90 0.35
CA GLU A 176 4.74 -14.30 0.62
C GLU A 176 4.35 -14.53 2.09
N GLY A 177 3.20 -15.15 2.30
CA GLY A 177 2.65 -15.51 3.61
C GLY A 177 2.37 -14.34 4.54
N ALA A 178 2.31 -13.08 4.05
CA ALA A 178 2.10 -11.90 4.88
C ALA A 178 0.62 -11.54 5.13
N GLY A 179 -0.30 -12.25 4.49
CA GLY A 179 -1.72 -12.00 4.65
C GLY A 179 -2.28 -12.50 5.98
N TYR A 180 -3.56 -12.29 6.19
CA TYR A 180 -4.22 -12.60 7.45
C TYR A 180 -4.06 -14.06 7.86
N GLY A 181 -3.45 -14.28 9.02
CA GLY A 181 -3.14 -15.62 9.52
C GLY A 181 -2.06 -16.37 8.73
N GLY A 182 -1.32 -15.71 7.84
CA GLY A 182 -0.29 -16.33 6.99
C GLY A 182 -0.87 -17.23 5.89
N MET A 183 -2.16 -17.07 5.53
CA MET A 183 -2.84 -17.97 4.60
C MET A 183 -2.91 -17.43 3.16
N ASP A 184 -2.53 -16.18 2.95
CA ASP A 184 -2.35 -15.58 1.63
C ASP A 184 -1.18 -14.59 1.64
N ASP A 185 -0.93 -13.91 0.53
CA ASP A 185 0.21 -13.03 0.32
C ASP A 185 -0.16 -11.54 0.40
N ILE A 186 -1.41 -11.19 0.69
CA ILE A 186 -1.87 -9.80 0.74
C ILE A 186 -1.48 -9.17 2.08
N GLU A 187 -0.35 -8.46 2.10
CA GLU A 187 0.13 -7.73 3.28
C GLU A 187 -0.75 -6.52 3.59
N VAL A 188 -1.13 -5.76 2.55
CA VAL A 188 -2.04 -4.59 2.65
C VAL A 188 -2.89 -4.49 1.38
N ASP A 189 -4.20 -4.44 1.50
CA ASP A 189 -5.14 -4.02 0.43
C ASP A 189 -6.15 -3.03 1.01
N LEU A 190 -5.87 -1.73 0.86
CA LEU A 190 -6.71 -0.67 1.38
C LEU A 190 -7.16 0.24 0.24
N ARG A 191 -8.45 0.58 0.25
CA ARG A 191 -9.08 1.41 -0.78
C ARG A 191 -10.02 2.43 -0.17
N VAL A 192 -9.91 3.65 -0.68
CA VAL A 192 -10.85 4.74 -0.46
C VAL A 192 -11.53 5.01 -1.80
N ASP A 193 -12.72 4.48 -1.97
CA ASP A 193 -13.39 4.44 -3.29
C ASP A 193 -14.01 5.79 -3.68
N ASP A 194 -14.44 6.60 -2.71
CA ASP A 194 -14.97 7.96 -2.94
C ASP A 194 -14.82 8.82 -1.67
N HIS A 195 -13.97 9.85 -1.69
CA HIS A 195 -13.74 10.76 -0.57
C HIS A 195 -13.16 12.08 -1.06
N THR A 196 -13.37 13.16 -0.32
CA THR A 196 -12.83 14.50 -0.64
C THR A 196 -11.33 14.64 -0.34
N ALA A 197 -10.80 13.81 0.59
CA ALA A 197 -9.39 13.74 0.97
C ALA A 197 -8.95 12.25 1.01
N PRO A 198 -8.90 11.54 -0.16
CA PRO A 198 -8.75 10.09 -0.18
C PRO A 198 -7.38 9.61 0.28
N VAL A 199 -6.32 10.39 0.08
CA VAL A 199 -4.95 10.03 0.50
C VAL A 199 -4.81 10.13 2.01
N GLU A 200 -5.36 11.18 2.62
CA GLU A 200 -5.39 11.33 4.09
C GLU A 200 -6.20 10.20 4.75
N GLU A 201 -7.36 9.88 4.17
CA GLU A 201 -8.18 8.77 4.65
C GLU A 201 -7.48 7.41 4.48
N LEU A 202 -6.74 7.22 3.38
CA LEU A 202 -5.95 6.01 3.17
C LEU A 202 -4.83 5.86 4.22
N GLN A 203 -4.19 6.97 4.64
CA GLN A 203 -3.22 6.97 5.73
C GLN A 203 -3.86 6.60 7.07
N ARG A 204 -5.07 7.12 7.35
CA ARG A 204 -5.83 6.74 8.54
C ARG A 204 -6.15 5.24 8.53
N LEU A 205 -6.60 4.71 7.38
CA LEU A 205 -6.87 3.27 7.22
C LEU A 205 -5.62 2.42 7.40
N LEU A 206 -4.45 2.85 6.90
CA LEU A 206 -3.20 2.14 7.14
C LEU A 206 -2.83 2.12 8.64
N GLY A 207 -3.09 3.21 9.36
CA GLY A 207 -2.93 3.23 10.81
C GLY A 207 -3.82 2.23 11.55
N LEU A 208 -5.05 2.00 11.06
CA LEU A 208 -5.95 0.96 11.58
C LEU A 208 -5.49 -0.45 11.18
N ASN A 209 -5.01 -0.62 9.94
CA ASN A 209 -4.41 -1.89 9.50
C ASN A 209 -3.25 -2.30 10.40
N ASP A 210 -2.36 -1.35 10.73
CA ASP A 210 -1.25 -1.61 11.64
C ASP A 210 -1.73 -1.94 13.06
N LEU A 211 -2.85 -1.38 13.50
CA LEU A 211 -3.42 -1.69 14.82
C LEU A 211 -4.05 -3.08 14.87
N TYR A 212 -4.86 -3.42 13.87
CA TYR A 212 -5.72 -4.60 13.93
C TYR A 212 -5.15 -5.83 13.24
N LEU A 213 -4.37 -5.65 12.17
CA LEU A 213 -3.96 -6.76 11.29
C LEU A 213 -2.46 -7.03 11.29
N THR A 214 -1.64 -6.15 11.89
CA THR A 214 -0.20 -6.37 11.99
C THR A 214 0.17 -6.93 13.35
N ALA A 215 0.96 -7.99 13.41
CA ALA A 215 1.43 -8.58 14.65
C ALA A 215 2.38 -7.63 15.41
N SER A 216 2.32 -7.65 16.74
CA SER A 216 3.26 -6.90 17.59
C SER A 216 4.68 -7.42 17.46
N THR A 217 5.64 -6.50 17.35
CA THR A 217 7.06 -6.81 17.47
C THR A 217 7.42 -7.15 18.92
N GLU A 218 8.57 -7.79 19.13
CA GLU A 218 9.02 -8.13 20.50
C GLU A 218 9.22 -6.88 21.39
N GLU A 219 9.59 -5.74 20.78
CA GLU A 219 9.80 -4.48 21.48
C GLU A 219 8.48 -3.80 21.92
N GLU A 220 7.38 -4.11 21.23
CA GLU A 220 6.03 -3.60 21.53
C GLU A 220 5.35 -4.40 22.64
N LYS A 221 5.78 -5.64 22.90
CA LYS A 221 5.18 -6.53 23.88
C LYS A 221 5.55 -6.14 25.30
N VAL A 222 4.55 -6.00 26.15
CA VAL A 222 4.68 -5.75 27.59
C VAL A 222 4.21 -7.00 28.33
N PRO A 223 5.06 -7.65 29.15
CA PRO A 223 4.64 -8.81 29.93
C PRO A 223 3.43 -8.51 30.82
N MET A 224 2.45 -9.40 30.85
CA MET A 224 1.25 -9.26 31.66
C MET A 224 1.55 -9.58 33.13
N THR A 225 1.63 -8.54 33.98
CA THR A 225 1.69 -8.73 35.43
C THR A 225 0.29 -8.89 36.04
N PRO A 226 0.17 -9.42 37.26
CA PRO A 226 -1.14 -9.49 37.95
C PRO A 226 -1.82 -8.13 38.05
N GLU A 227 -1.06 -7.08 38.37
CA GLU A 227 -1.56 -5.71 38.52
C GLU A 227 -2.06 -5.15 37.17
N LEU A 228 -1.29 -5.39 36.07
CA LEU A 228 -1.67 -4.96 34.73
C LEU A 228 -2.91 -5.71 34.25
N ARG A 229 -3.02 -6.99 34.57
CA ARG A 229 -4.21 -7.78 34.24
C ARG A 229 -5.45 -7.23 34.96
N GLU A 230 -5.34 -6.90 36.25
CA GLU A 230 -6.44 -6.31 37.01
C GLU A 230 -6.87 -4.94 36.44
N GLU A 231 -5.90 -4.11 36.02
CA GLU A 231 -6.13 -2.84 35.34
C GLU A 231 -6.95 -3.05 34.06
N LEU A 232 -6.51 -3.92 33.16
CA LEU A 232 -7.18 -4.18 31.88
C LEU A 232 -8.54 -4.87 32.07
N GLU A 233 -8.69 -5.76 33.03
CA GLU A 233 -9.97 -6.33 33.40
C GLU A 233 -10.96 -5.27 33.87
N ALA A 234 -10.49 -4.23 34.59
CA ALA A 234 -11.35 -3.12 35.00
C ALA A 234 -11.76 -2.27 33.77
N VAL A 235 -10.87 -2.04 32.80
CA VAL A 235 -11.19 -1.36 31.55
C VAL A 235 -12.22 -2.16 30.75
N ALA A 236 -12.02 -3.46 30.57
CA ALA A 236 -12.96 -4.36 29.91
C ALA A 236 -14.37 -4.29 30.51
N ARG A 237 -14.47 -4.38 31.83
CA ARG A 237 -15.76 -4.25 32.54
C ARG A 237 -16.39 -2.87 32.38
N ALA A 238 -15.60 -1.79 32.44
CA ALA A 238 -16.09 -0.44 32.24
C ALA A 238 -16.64 -0.23 30.82
N ALA A 239 -16.04 -0.91 29.82
CA ALA A 239 -16.50 -0.95 28.44
C ALA A 239 -17.71 -1.89 28.21
N GLY A 240 -18.17 -2.60 29.25
CA GLY A 240 -19.36 -3.47 29.19
C GLY A 240 -19.05 -4.93 28.81
N HIS A 241 -17.80 -5.33 28.83
CA HIS A 241 -17.40 -6.71 28.55
C HIS A 241 -17.31 -7.53 29.85
N ARG A 242 -17.49 -8.85 29.74
CA ARG A 242 -17.46 -9.77 30.88
C ARG A 242 -16.04 -9.89 31.46
N ASP A 243 -15.04 -9.96 30.59
CA ASP A 243 -13.65 -10.24 30.91
C ASP A 243 -12.72 -9.60 29.83
N LEU A 244 -11.42 -9.67 30.06
CA LEU A 244 -10.39 -9.14 29.16
C LEU A 244 -10.41 -9.83 27.80
N GLU A 245 -10.61 -11.16 27.75
CA GLU A 245 -10.69 -11.92 26.48
C GLU A 245 -11.87 -11.44 25.63
N GLY A 246 -13.03 -11.21 26.25
CA GLY A 246 -14.20 -10.67 25.57
C GLY A 246 -14.00 -9.25 25.05
N TRP A 247 -13.23 -8.41 25.75
CA TRP A 247 -12.87 -7.08 25.27
C TRP A 247 -11.89 -7.15 24.09
N VAL A 248 -10.83 -7.97 24.20
CA VAL A 248 -9.84 -8.16 23.12
C VAL A 248 -10.53 -8.60 21.84
N GLY A 249 -11.39 -9.62 21.89
CA GLY A 249 -12.10 -10.10 20.71
C GLY A 249 -13.14 -9.13 20.16
N ALA A 250 -13.83 -8.36 21.02
CA ALA A 250 -14.81 -7.38 20.57
C ALA A 250 -14.18 -6.15 19.87
N GLU A 251 -12.96 -5.78 20.29
CA GLU A 251 -12.19 -4.65 19.74
C GLU A 251 -11.21 -5.07 18.63
N ASN A 252 -11.16 -6.36 18.27
CA ASN A 252 -10.24 -6.95 17.29
C ASN A 252 -8.75 -6.75 17.65
N TYR A 253 -8.38 -6.93 18.91
CA TYR A 253 -7.01 -6.78 19.39
C TYR A 253 -6.23 -8.10 19.45
N GLU A 254 -6.69 -9.17 18.77
CA GLU A 254 -6.08 -10.51 18.80
C GLU A 254 -4.63 -10.51 18.32
N MET A 255 -4.28 -9.61 17.39
CA MET A 255 -2.90 -9.48 16.92
C MET A 255 -1.99 -8.70 17.90
N ARG A 256 -2.57 -8.07 18.91
CA ARG A 256 -1.91 -7.15 19.85
C ARG A 256 -1.95 -7.61 21.30
N VAL A 257 -2.57 -8.75 21.58
CA VAL A 257 -2.64 -9.37 22.91
C VAL A 257 -2.42 -10.87 22.75
N ALA A 258 -1.58 -11.47 23.58
CA ALA A 258 -1.36 -12.92 23.54
C ALA A 258 -2.66 -13.68 23.80
N GLU A 259 -2.89 -14.79 23.08
CA GLU A 259 -4.06 -15.66 23.28
C GLU A 259 -4.14 -16.19 24.72
N ASP A 260 -2.99 -16.49 25.35
CA ASP A 260 -2.87 -16.92 26.75
C ASP A 260 -2.81 -15.74 27.74
N LEU A 261 -2.95 -14.51 27.26
CA LEU A 261 -2.81 -13.27 28.03
C LEU A 261 -1.44 -13.11 28.72
N SER A 262 -0.37 -13.69 28.18
CA SER A 262 0.99 -13.57 28.74
C SER A 262 1.64 -12.21 28.46
N TRP A 263 1.20 -11.49 27.44
CA TRP A 263 1.64 -10.13 27.10
C TRP A 263 0.52 -9.32 26.44
N VAL A 264 0.68 -8.01 26.45
CA VAL A 264 -0.15 -7.03 25.75
C VAL A 264 0.75 -6.03 25.01
N ASP A 265 0.29 -5.56 23.85
CA ASP A 265 0.98 -4.52 23.09
C ASP A 265 0.94 -3.17 23.82
N ARG A 266 2.04 -2.43 23.76
CA ARG A 266 2.17 -1.09 24.34
C ARG A 266 1.09 -0.14 23.86
N ARG A 267 0.71 -0.23 22.56
CA ARG A 267 -0.32 0.61 21.97
C ARG A 267 -1.71 0.33 22.57
N ILE A 268 -2.02 -0.95 22.82
CA ILE A 268 -3.29 -1.32 23.49
C ILE A 268 -3.33 -0.77 24.91
N LEU A 269 -2.19 -0.73 25.63
CA LEU A 269 -2.11 -0.10 26.93
C LEU A 269 -2.39 1.41 26.86
N ALA A 270 -1.82 2.11 25.88
CA ALA A 270 -2.08 3.53 25.68
C ALA A 270 -3.57 3.80 25.38
N ILE A 271 -4.18 2.98 24.54
CA ILE A 271 -5.63 3.04 24.23
C ILE A 271 -6.46 2.78 25.50
N ALA A 272 -6.15 1.72 26.24
CA ALA A 272 -6.87 1.35 27.47
C ALA A 272 -6.81 2.45 28.55
N ARG A 273 -5.73 3.23 28.58
CA ARG A 273 -5.52 4.36 29.50
C ARG A 273 -6.08 5.68 28.98
N GLY A 274 -6.60 5.71 27.75
CA GLY A 274 -7.08 6.94 27.11
C GLY A 274 -5.96 7.91 26.70
N GLU A 275 -4.72 7.43 26.58
CA GLU A 275 -3.53 8.18 26.14
C GLU A 275 -3.44 8.23 24.62
N GLU A 276 -4.02 7.25 23.93
CA GLU A 276 -4.13 7.15 22.48
C GLU A 276 -5.56 6.75 22.10
N GLY A 277 -6.10 7.32 21.03
CA GLY A 277 -7.41 6.91 20.48
C GLY A 277 -7.26 5.74 19.52
N ALA A 278 -8.25 4.85 19.47
CA ALA A 278 -8.37 3.80 18.44
C ALA A 278 -8.88 4.35 17.09
N GLN A 279 -8.46 5.57 16.70
CA GLN A 279 -8.95 6.26 15.50
C GLN A 279 -8.15 5.86 14.27
#